data_6523a89f65e3cd655f12353032ff5ea6
#
_entry.id   6523a89f65e3cd655f12353032ff5ea6
#
_cell.length_a   1.000
_cell.length_b   1.000
_cell.length_c   1.000
_cell.angle_alpha   90.00
_cell.angle_beta   90.00
_cell.angle_gamma   90.00
#
_symmetry.space_group_name_H-M   'P 1'
#
loop_
_entity.id
_entity.type
_entity.pdbx_description
1 polymer ?
#
loop_
_entity_poly.entity_id
_entity_poly.type
_entity_poly.pdbx_seq_one_letter_code
_entity_poly.pdbx_strand_id
1 'polypeptide(L)'
;MYRFLLIMDICNKFLNKFLIILTILFVNSGILYADSSIAIGYTPKYPANFKNFEYVNPDIAKGGLIKLSAFGSFESLNPFLLKSLSAAGLNDLVFETLMERSLDEPSSSYAHIASSYEIADDKLSVIYYIDDKAKFSNGERIKAVDVKFSFDTLMSNDAHPQYRLYWADVNSAEVLNDYSVRFVFKKINPELHMMLGDLPIFSSEWFNKKQFNSVVLEDPIASGPYVVSDYEIGRFIEYKRNPKYWAKKKPTRVGMFNFDTIFHH
;
A
#
# COMPACT_ATOMS: atom_id res chain seq x y z
N MET A 1 -33.31 -48.20 40.38
CA MET A 1 -32.06 -47.49 40.68
C MET A 1 -30.92 -47.76 39.66
N TYR A 2 -30.66 -49.03 39.33
CA TYR A 2 -29.56 -49.40 38.38
C TYR A 2 -29.70 -48.85 36.93
N ARG A 3 -30.92 -48.79 36.38
CA ARG A 3 -31.17 -48.30 35.03
C ARG A 3 -30.93 -46.77 34.89
N PHE A 4 -31.12 -46.01 35.95
CA PHE A 4 -30.91 -44.55 35.95
C PHE A 4 -29.45 -44.20 35.97
N LEU A 5 -28.62 -44.95 36.69
CA LEU A 5 -27.16 -44.77 36.73
C LEU A 5 -26.50 -45.14 35.40
N LEU A 6 -27.00 -46.13 34.68
CA LEU A 6 -26.48 -46.52 33.38
C LEU A 6 -26.75 -45.46 32.30
N ILE A 7 -27.92 -44.83 32.33
CA ILE A 7 -28.28 -43.74 31.38
C ILE A 7 -27.43 -42.48 31.65
N MET A 8 -27.18 -42.13 32.91
CA MET A 8 -26.31 -41.02 33.27
C MET A 8 -24.87 -41.24 32.82
N ASP A 9 -24.32 -42.43 32.90
CA ASP A 9 -22.96 -42.75 32.47
C ASP A 9 -22.82 -42.70 30.95
N ILE A 10 -23.84 -43.13 30.21
CA ILE A 10 -23.89 -43.01 28.73
C ILE A 10 -24.00 -41.54 28.31
N CYS A 11 -24.85 -40.72 28.95
CA CYS A 11 -24.95 -39.30 28.67
C CYS A 11 -23.66 -38.54 28.95
N ASN A 12 -22.99 -38.83 30.07
CA ASN A 12 -21.70 -38.21 30.39
C ASN A 12 -20.58 -38.58 29.39
N LYS A 13 -20.53 -39.81 28.93
CA LYS A 13 -19.58 -40.27 27.91
C LYS A 13 -19.86 -39.61 26.55
N PHE A 14 -21.12 -39.39 26.19
CA PHE A 14 -21.49 -38.65 24.97
C PHE A 14 -21.16 -37.17 25.09
N LEU A 15 -21.46 -36.54 26.23
CA LEU A 15 -21.15 -35.12 26.48
C LEU A 15 -19.65 -34.85 26.45
N ASN A 16 -18.83 -35.73 27.08
CA ASN A 16 -17.37 -35.61 27.04
C ASN A 16 -16.79 -35.82 25.64
N LYS A 17 -17.31 -36.76 24.85
CA LYS A 17 -16.89 -36.93 23.46
C LYS A 17 -17.26 -35.71 22.60
N PHE A 18 -18.45 -35.14 22.81
CA PHE A 18 -18.91 -33.94 22.12
C PHE A 18 -18.06 -32.72 22.49
N LEU A 19 -17.71 -32.58 23.78
CA LEU A 19 -16.80 -31.48 24.24
C LEU A 19 -15.41 -31.63 23.65
N ILE A 20 -14.86 -32.84 23.55
CA ILE A 20 -13.54 -33.11 22.95
C ILE A 20 -13.56 -32.79 21.44
N ILE A 21 -14.62 -33.15 20.72
CA ILE A 21 -14.78 -32.84 19.29
C ILE A 21 -14.92 -31.32 19.09
N LEU A 22 -15.65 -30.63 19.97
CA LEU A 22 -15.81 -29.18 19.92
C LEU A 22 -14.46 -28.46 20.18
N THR A 23 -13.64 -28.97 21.13
CA THR A 23 -12.31 -28.43 21.42
C THR A 23 -11.34 -28.66 20.26
N ILE A 24 -11.40 -29.80 19.58
CA ILE A 24 -10.56 -30.10 18.41
C ILE A 24 -10.96 -29.22 17.21
N LEU A 25 -12.24 -28.90 17.04
CA LEU A 25 -12.71 -27.96 16.01
C LEU A 25 -12.26 -26.52 16.27
N PHE A 26 -12.13 -26.10 17.53
CA PHE A 26 -11.61 -24.75 17.87
C PHE A 26 -10.08 -24.64 17.77
N VAL A 27 -9.33 -25.73 17.88
CA VAL A 27 -7.85 -25.70 17.79
C VAL A 27 -7.36 -25.66 16.34
N ASN A 28 -8.20 -26.00 15.35
CA ASN A 28 -7.85 -25.93 13.93
C ASN A 28 -8.28 -24.63 13.20
N SER A 29 -8.83 -23.65 13.90
CA SER A 29 -8.85 -22.29 13.36
C SER A 29 -7.43 -21.75 13.46
N GLY A 30 -6.59 -22.07 12.48
CA GLY A 30 -5.31 -21.41 12.29
C GLY A 30 -5.56 -19.92 12.34
N ILE A 31 -4.98 -19.23 13.32
CA ILE A 31 -4.97 -17.77 13.33
C ILE A 31 -4.14 -17.41 12.10
N LEU A 32 -4.78 -17.07 10.99
CA LEU A 32 -4.15 -16.48 9.84
C LEU A 32 -3.62 -15.12 10.31
N TYR A 33 -2.32 -15.08 10.58
CA TYR A 33 -1.63 -13.81 10.86
C TYR A 33 -1.43 -13.10 9.53
N ALA A 34 -2.14 -12.01 9.36
CA ALA A 34 -1.84 -11.11 8.27
C ALA A 34 -0.47 -10.45 8.53
N ASP A 35 0.47 -10.62 7.61
CA ASP A 35 1.82 -10.12 7.74
C ASP A 35 1.89 -8.62 7.45
N SER A 36 2.76 -7.91 8.18
CA SER A 36 3.00 -6.47 8.00
C SER A 36 4.31 -6.14 7.29
N SER A 37 5.08 -7.15 6.91
CA SER A 37 6.35 -7.00 6.19
C SER A 37 6.59 -8.17 5.25
N ILE A 38 7.20 -7.89 4.10
CA ILE A 38 7.55 -8.84 3.06
C ILE A 38 9.07 -8.82 2.88
N ALA A 39 9.71 -9.99 2.83
CA ALA A 39 11.08 -10.13 2.37
C ALA A 39 11.23 -11.39 1.50
N ILE A 40 12.10 -11.32 0.49
CA ILE A 40 12.33 -12.43 -0.42
C ILE A 40 13.65 -13.11 -0.09
N GLY A 41 13.55 -14.35 0.39
CA GLY A 41 14.72 -15.20 0.68
C GLY A 41 15.39 -14.98 2.04
N TYR A 42 14.84 -14.10 2.89
CA TYR A 42 15.34 -13.86 4.25
C TYR A 42 14.22 -13.34 5.17
N THR A 43 14.53 -13.25 6.48
CA THR A 43 13.59 -12.65 7.45
C THR A 43 13.75 -11.12 7.45
N PRO A 44 12.64 -10.33 7.38
CA PRO A 44 12.70 -8.88 7.47
C PRO A 44 13.46 -8.39 8.70
N LYS A 45 14.29 -7.37 8.52
CA LYS A 45 15.12 -6.78 9.59
C LYS A 45 14.27 -6.15 10.71
N TYR A 46 13.22 -5.44 10.33
CA TYR A 46 12.40 -4.71 11.28
C TYR A 46 11.21 -5.56 11.73
N PRO A 47 11.03 -5.73 13.06
CA PRO A 47 9.88 -6.46 13.60
C PRO A 47 8.58 -5.68 13.42
N ALA A 48 7.44 -6.34 13.51
CA ALA A 48 6.12 -5.72 13.28
C ALA A 48 5.83 -4.47 14.14
N ASN A 49 6.51 -4.31 15.29
CA ASN A 49 6.34 -3.19 16.21
C ASN A 49 7.49 -2.16 16.17
N PHE A 50 8.30 -2.15 15.10
CA PHE A 50 9.36 -1.16 14.94
C PHE A 50 8.81 0.27 14.98
N LYS A 51 9.66 1.24 15.33
CA LYS A 51 9.23 2.63 15.54
C LYS A 51 9.62 3.56 14.39
N ASN A 52 10.75 3.29 13.77
CA ASN A 52 11.30 3.98 12.62
C ASN A 52 12.38 3.10 11.99
N PHE A 53 12.71 3.34 10.76
CA PHE A 53 13.89 2.75 10.14
C PHE A 53 15.18 3.23 10.83
N GLU A 54 16.22 2.40 10.89
CA GLU A 54 17.48 2.74 11.57
C GLU A 54 18.30 3.80 10.82
N TYR A 55 18.08 3.95 9.52
CA TYR A 55 18.77 4.92 8.68
C TYR A 55 18.22 6.35 8.76
N VAL A 56 17.21 6.60 9.60
CA VAL A 56 16.64 7.93 9.82
C VAL A 56 16.89 8.41 11.24
N ASN A 57 16.91 9.73 11.43
CA ASN A 57 16.86 10.34 12.75
C ASN A 57 15.40 10.70 13.10
N PRO A 58 14.75 10.01 14.05
CA PRO A 58 13.36 10.27 14.40
C PRO A 58 13.11 11.64 15.04
N ASP A 59 14.13 12.22 15.66
CA ASP A 59 14.05 13.48 16.40
C ASP A 59 14.50 14.69 15.58
N ILE A 60 14.71 14.51 14.28
CA ILE A 60 15.14 15.61 13.40
C ILE A 60 14.09 16.73 13.35
N ALA A 61 14.55 17.97 13.49
CA ALA A 61 13.69 19.13 13.33
C ALA A 61 13.13 19.22 11.91
N LYS A 62 11.83 19.48 11.82
CA LYS A 62 11.13 19.73 10.55
C LYS A 62 11.17 21.20 10.22
N GLY A 63 11.44 21.55 8.96
CA GLY A 63 11.41 22.95 8.52
C GLY A 63 12.32 23.26 7.36
N GLY A 64 12.27 24.50 6.90
CA GLY A 64 13.16 25.01 5.86
C GLY A 64 12.80 24.64 4.43
N LEU A 65 13.63 25.12 3.52
CA LEU A 65 13.52 24.96 2.08
C LEU A 65 14.75 24.24 1.54
N ILE A 66 14.55 23.24 0.68
CA ILE A 66 15.61 22.68 -0.15
C ILE A 66 15.36 23.02 -1.63
N LYS A 67 16.41 23.45 -2.33
CA LYS A 67 16.40 23.63 -3.78
C LYS A 67 17.20 22.54 -4.46
N LEU A 68 16.60 21.90 -5.42
CA LEU A 68 17.19 20.81 -6.19
C LEU A 68 17.15 21.15 -7.67
N SER A 69 18.20 20.80 -8.38
CA SER A 69 18.22 20.91 -9.83
C SER A 69 17.57 19.71 -10.47
N ALA A 70 16.75 19.92 -11.48
CA ALA A 70 16.19 18.89 -12.32
C ALA A 70 16.62 19.11 -13.77
N PHE A 71 17.00 18.03 -14.47
CA PHE A 71 17.34 18.13 -15.89
C PHE A 71 16.10 17.97 -16.75
N GLY A 72 15.97 18.82 -17.76
CA GLY A 72 14.88 18.76 -18.73
C GLY A 72 13.72 19.68 -18.37
N SER A 73 12.56 19.33 -18.86
CA SER A 73 11.31 20.07 -18.66
C SER A 73 10.22 19.10 -18.22
N PHE A 74 9.06 19.61 -17.83
CA PHE A 74 7.88 18.80 -17.61
C PHE A 74 6.67 19.43 -18.31
N GLU A 75 5.67 18.60 -18.58
CA GLU A 75 4.43 19.00 -19.27
C GLU A 75 3.20 18.59 -18.46
N SER A 76 3.35 17.71 -17.46
CA SER A 76 2.24 17.08 -16.77
C SER A 76 2.55 16.84 -15.31
N LEU A 77 1.48 16.88 -14.51
CA LEU A 77 1.46 16.39 -13.14
C LEU A 77 0.96 14.92 -13.05
N ASN A 78 0.86 14.22 -14.20
CA ASN A 78 0.58 12.78 -14.25
C ASN A 78 1.86 12.00 -14.59
N PRO A 79 2.50 11.31 -13.62
CA PRO A 79 3.77 10.61 -13.85
C PRO A 79 3.60 9.23 -14.50
N PHE A 80 2.38 8.81 -14.77
CA PHE A 80 2.08 7.46 -15.22
C PHE A 80 1.96 7.31 -16.74
N LEU A 81 2.23 8.37 -17.50
CA LEU A 81 2.07 8.42 -18.94
C LEU A 81 3.37 8.10 -19.68
N LEU A 82 3.24 7.44 -20.84
CA LEU A 82 4.39 7.18 -21.73
C LEU A 82 4.85 8.43 -22.49
N LYS A 83 3.89 9.25 -22.95
CA LYS A 83 4.14 10.35 -23.89
C LYS A 83 4.18 11.72 -23.24
N SER A 84 4.37 11.77 -21.93
CA SER A 84 4.42 13.04 -21.20
C SER A 84 5.59 13.05 -20.23
N LEU A 85 6.28 14.18 -20.18
CA LEU A 85 7.32 14.40 -19.18
C LEU A 85 6.68 14.87 -17.90
N SER A 86 6.77 14.04 -16.86
CA SER A 86 6.27 14.39 -15.53
C SER A 86 7.25 15.27 -14.76
N ALA A 87 6.71 16.09 -13.85
CA ALA A 87 7.52 16.94 -12.99
C ALA A 87 8.44 16.11 -12.07
N ALA A 88 9.66 16.62 -11.84
CA ALA A 88 10.63 15.99 -10.96
C ALA A 88 10.12 15.88 -9.53
N GLY A 89 10.38 14.77 -8.86
CA GLY A 89 9.98 14.51 -7.47
C GLY A 89 8.51 14.10 -7.29
N LEU A 90 7.70 14.16 -8.33
CA LEU A 90 6.25 13.95 -8.20
C LEU A 90 5.90 12.56 -7.68
N ASN A 91 6.53 11.51 -8.21
CA ASN A 91 6.29 10.12 -7.76
C ASN A 91 6.62 9.92 -6.28
N ASP A 92 7.77 10.43 -5.83
CA ASP A 92 8.30 10.13 -4.50
C ASP A 92 7.72 11.01 -3.39
N LEU A 93 7.20 12.18 -3.77
CA LEU A 93 6.72 13.19 -2.81
C LEU A 93 5.20 13.20 -2.67
N VAL A 94 4.49 12.88 -3.75
CA VAL A 94 3.03 13.07 -3.82
C VAL A 94 2.28 11.74 -3.81
N PHE A 95 2.83 10.69 -4.44
CA PHE A 95 2.20 9.38 -4.49
C PHE A 95 2.82 8.42 -3.49
N GLU A 96 2.01 7.55 -2.95
CA GLU A 96 2.44 6.46 -2.05
C GLU A 96 1.93 5.12 -2.56
N THR A 97 2.57 4.07 -2.09
CA THR A 97 2.33 2.68 -2.50
C THR A 97 1.66 1.87 -1.39
N LEU A 98 1.17 0.68 -1.71
CA LEU A 98 0.58 -0.22 -0.72
C LEU A 98 1.56 -0.56 0.41
N MET A 99 2.81 -0.84 0.05
CA MET A 99 3.90 -1.16 0.98
C MET A 99 5.05 -0.19 0.76
N GLU A 100 5.89 0.01 1.76
CA GLU A 100 7.09 0.85 1.69
C GLU A 100 8.36 0.01 1.67
N ARG A 101 9.23 0.21 0.69
CA ARG A 101 10.52 -0.47 0.60
C ARG A 101 11.49 0.04 1.67
N SER A 102 12.22 -0.88 2.27
CA SER A 102 13.39 -0.54 3.10
C SER A 102 14.57 -0.16 2.21
N LEU A 103 15.33 0.87 2.63
CA LEU A 103 16.54 1.30 1.91
C LEU A 103 17.81 0.58 2.38
N ASP A 104 17.75 -0.13 3.49
CA ASP A 104 18.87 -0.86 4.10
C ASP A 104 18.71 -2.38 4.07
N GLU A 105 17.78 -2.86 3.25
CA GLU A 105 17.54 -4.26 2.97
C GLU A 105 17.43 -4.51 1.46
N PRO A 106 17.98 -5.62 0.94
CA PRO A 106 18.05 -5.82 -0.50
C PRO A 106 16.68 -6.02 -1.18
N SER A 107 15.72 -6.61 -0.47
CA SER A 107 14.41 -6.97 -1.04
C SER A 107 13.38 -7.15 0.05
N SER A 108 12.99 -6.05 0.70
CA SER A 108 11.93 -6.04 1.72
C SER A 108 11.03 -4.83 1.60
N SER A 109 9.78 -4.99 2.03
CA SER A 109 8.77 -3.95 2.09
C SER A 109 7.95 -4.08 3.38
N TYR A 110 7.49 -2.95 3.90
CA TYR A 110 6.78 -2.83 5.16
C TYR A 110 5.41 -2.18 4.96
N ALA A 111 4.45 -2.55 5.80
CA ALA A 111 3.09 -2.04 5.74
C ALA A 111 3.04 -0.50 5.70
N HIS A 112 2.34 0.04 4.70
CA HIS A 112 2.18 1.47 4.52
C HIS A 112 0.71 1.85 4.26
N ILE A 113 0.24 2.05 3.02
CA ILE A 113 -1.21 2.20 2.74
C ILE A 113 -1.93 0.90 3.13
N ALA A 114 -1.36 -0.26 2.81
CA ALA A 114 -1.80 -1.51 3.42
C ALA A 114 -1.26 -1.61 4.86
N SER A 115 -2.12 -2.01 5.78
CA SER A 115 -1.73 -2.34 7.18
C SER A 115 -1.13 -3.73 7.28
N SER A 116 -1.52 -4.63 6.37
CA SER A 116 -1.08 -6.02 6.33
C SER A 116 -1.48 -6.67 5.01
N TYR A 117 -0.98 -7.88 4.78
CA TYR A 117 -1.34 -8.71 3.64
C TYR A 117 -1.46 -10.19 4.04
N GLU A 118 -2.08 -10.98 3.18
CA GLU A 118 -2.24 -12.42 3.34
C GLU A 118 -2.09 -13.09 1.98
N ILE A 119 -1.20 -14.08 1.88
CA ILE A 119 -1.03 -14.89 0.68
C ILE A 119 -1.86 -16.16 0.84
N ALA A 120 -2.66 -16.51 -0.18
CA ALA A 120 -3.41 -17.75 -0.20
C ALA A 120 -2.46 -18.98 -0.18
N ASP A 121 -2.92 -20.10 0.39
CA ASP A 121 -2.14 -21.32 0.51
C ASP A 121 -1.65 -21.87 -0.84
N ASP A 122 -2.47 -21.71 -1.89
CA ASP A 122 -2.15 -22.09 -3.26
C ASP A 122 -1.17 -21.13 -3.95
N LYS A 123 -0.85 -19.98 -3.31
CA LYS A 123 0.02 -18.91 -3.82
C LYS A 123 -0.45 -18.26 -5.13
N LEU A 124 -1.74 -18.40 -5.43
CA LEU A 124 -2.37 -17.82 -6.63
C LEU A 124 -3.14 -16.53 -6.34
N SER A 125 -3.12 -16.05 -5.11
CA SER A 125 -3.67 -14.74 -4.78
C SER A 125 -3.03 -14.15 -3.53
N VAL A 126 -3.14 -12.82 -3.40
CA VAL A 126 -2.79 -12.05 -2.21
C VAL A 126 -3.94 -11.11 -1.87
N ILE A 127 -4.24 -10.97 -0.58
CA ILE A 127 -5.17 -9.97 -0.07
C ILE A 127 -4.36 -8.89 0.65
N TYR A 128 -4.59 -7.62 0.30
CA TYR A 128 -4.09 -6.48 1.07
C TYR A 128 -5.21 -5.87 1.88
N TYR A 129 -4.93 -5.60 3.15
CA TYR A 129 -5.83 -4.91 4.08
C TYR A 129 -5.43 -3.46 4.20
N ILE A 130 -6.30 -2.54 3.82
CA ILE A 130 -6.02 -1.12 3.79
C ILE A 130 -6.10 -0.54 5.21
N ASP A 131 -5.13 0.31 5.58
CA ASP A 131 -5.13 0.99 6.87
C ASP A 131 -6.33 1.96 6.95
N ASP A 132 -7.15 1.83 7.98
CA ASP A 132 -8.34 2.64 8.20
C ASP A 132 -8.05 4.13 8.41
N LYS A 133 -6.79 4.49 8.65
CA LYS A 133 -6.29 5.86 8.78
C LYS A 133 -5.75 6.43 7.47
N ALA A 134 -5.53 5.58 6.46
CA ALA A 134 -4.99 6.03 5.18
C ALA A 134 -5.93 7.03 4.49
N LYS A 135 -5.37 8.17 4.05
CA LYS A 135 -6.14 9.28 3.47
C LYS A 135 -5.41 9.92 2.31
N PHE A 136 -6.18 10.39 1.37
CA PHE A 136 -5.73 11.31 0.34
C PHE A 136 -5.53 12.73 0.88
N SER A 137 -4.89 13.58 0.07
CA SER A 137 -4.62 14.99 0.37
C SER A 137 -5.89 15.83 0.56
N ASN A 138 -7.01 15.44 -0.07
CA ASN A 138 -8.33 16.05 0.11
C ASN A 138 -9.01 15.65 1.44
N GLY A 139 -8.43 14.69 2.19
CA GLY A 139 -8.94 14.22 3.47
C GLY A 139 -9.84 12.99 3.41
N GLU A 140 -10.18 12.51 2.22
CA GLU A 140 -10.96 11.29 2.03
C GLU A 140 -10.15 10.05 2.39
N ARG A 141 -10.83 9.01 2.88
CA ARG A 141 -10.19 7.73 3.21
C ARG A 141 -9.89 6.95 1.95
N ILE A 142 -8.71 6.36 1.91
CA ILE A 142 -8.34 5.40 0.88
C ILE A 142 -9.12 4.10 1.13
N LYS A 143 -9.76 3.60 0.10
CA LYS A 143 -10.54 2.36 0.11
C LYS A 143 -10.02 1.35 -0.90
N ALA A 144 -10.46 0.12 -0.77
CA ALA A 144 -10.12 -0.96 -1.69
C ALA A 144 -10.54 -0.66 -3.15
N VAL A 145 -11.58 0.13 -3.35
CA VAL A 145 -12.01 0.58 -4.67
C VAL A 145 -10.96 1.51 -5.31
N ASP A 146 -10.26 2.34 -4.55
CA ASP A 146 -9.21 3.21 -5.05
C ASP A 146 -7.96 2.39 -5.46
N VAL A 147 -7.65 1.36 -4.68
CA VAL A 147 -6.57 0.41 -5.01
C VAL A 147 -6.86 -0.32 -6.31
N LYS A 148 -8.08 -0.86 -6.45
CA LYS A 148 -8.53 -1.50 -7.69
C LYS A 148 -8.52 -0.52 -8.86
N PHE A 149 -9.03 0.68 -8.68
CA PHE A 149 -9.04 1.75 -9.70
C PHE A 149 -7.61 2.08 -10.16
N SER A 150 -6.67 2.26 -9.21
CA SER A 150 -5.27 2.54 -9.53
C SER A 150 -4.64 1.40 -10.33
N PHE A 151 -4.85 0.14 -9.92
CA PHE A 151 -4.36 -1.03 -10.64
C PHE A 151 -4.95 -1.13 -12.05
N ASP A 152 -6.27 -1.10 -12.18
CA ASP A 152 -6.95 -1.25 -13.48
C ASP A 152 -6.53 -0.12 -14.45
N THR A 153 -6.37 1.10 -13.93
CA THR A 153 -5.91 2.25 -14.72
C THR A 153 -4.48 2.05 -15.22
N LEU A 154 -3.56 1.64 -14.36
CA LEU A 154 -2.17 1.41 -14.72
C LEU A 154 -1.99 0.20 -15.65
N MET A 155 -2.88 -0.79 -15.56
CA MET A 155 -2.93 -1.94 -16.48
C MET A 155 -3.62 -1.64 -17.80
N SER A 156 -4.26 -0.48 -17.97
CA SER A 156 -4.89 -0.05 -19.22
C SER A 156 -3.88 0.33 -20.30
N ASN A 157 -4.37 0.54 -21.53
CA ASN A 157 -3.54 1.03 -22.63
C ASN A 157 -3.21 2.52 -22.51
N ASP A 158 -3.87 3.25 -21.62
CA ASP A 158 -3.67 4.68 -21.41
C ASP A 158 -2.45 5.00 -20.56
N ALA A 159 -2.02 4.04 -19.71
CA ALA A 159 -0.83 4.18 -18.88
C ALA A 159 0.46 3.74 -19.59
N HIS A 160 1.59 4.07 -19.00
CA HIS A 160 2.90 3.64 -19.49
C HIS A 160 2.97 2.11 -19.59
N PRO A 161 3.41 1.51 -20.70
CA PRO A 161 3.43 0.06 -20.91
C PRO A 161 4.23 -0.73 -19.87
N GLN A 162 5.17 -0.09 -19.18
CA GLN A 162 5.97 -0.72 -18.11
C GLN A 162 5.10 -1.39 -17.03
N TYR A 163 3.95 -0.82 -16.68
CA TYR A 163 3.07 -1.38 -15.65
C TYR A 163 2.48 -2.71 -16.07
N ARG A 164 2.05 -2.83 -17.34
CA ARG A 164 1.55 -4.09 -17.89
C ARG A 164 2.62 -5.18 -17.97
N LEU A 165 3.88 -4.79 -18.16
CA LEU A 165 5.01 -5.72 -18.12
C LEU A 165 5.34 -6.10 -16.68
N TYR A 166 5.38 -5.14 -15.78
CA TYR A 166 5.74 -5.36 -14.39
C TYR A 166 4.74 -6.27 -13.67
N TRP A 167 3.44 -6.09 -13.89
CA TRP A 167 2.38 -6.92 -13.33
C TRP A 167 1.75 -7.89 -14.35
N ALA A 168 2.51 -8.35 -15.32
CA ALA A 168 1.99 -9.22 -16.41
C ALA A 168 1.33 -10.51 -15.90
N ASP A 169 1.80 -11.03 -14.76
CA ASP A 169 1.29 -12.25 -14.15
C ASP A 169 0.07 -12.03 -13.23
N VAL A 170 -0.35 -10.79 -13.00
CA VAL A 170 -1.60 -10.49 -12.29
C VAL A 170 -2.77 -10.64 -13.27
N ASN A 171 -3.79 -11.38 -12.85
CA ASN A 171 -5.01 -11.59 -13.64
C ASN A 171 -6.04 -10.49 -13.39
N SER A 172 -6.32 -10.20 -12.11
CA SER A 172 -7.35 -9.24 -11.72
C SER A 172 -7.12 -8.69 -10.31
N ALA A 173 -7.75 -7.54 -10.03
CA ALA A 173 -7.95 -7.00 -8.70
C ALA A 173 -9.44 -7.05 -8.34
N GLU A 174 -9.77 -7.55 -7.16
CA GLU A 174 -11.13 -7.77 -6.67
C GLU A 174 -11.35 -7.04 -5.34
N VAL A 175 -12.34 -6.19 -5.27
CA VAL A 175 -12.75 -5.54 -4.00
C VAL A 175 -13.55 -6.55 -3.18
N LEU A 176 -13.03 -6.93 -2.01
CA LEU A 176 -13.73 -7.83 -1.10
C LEU A 176 -14.67 -7.06 -0.14
N ASN A 177 -14.22 -5.91 0.33
CA ASN A 177 -14.98 -4.93 1.11
C ASN A 177 -14.28 -3.57 1.05
N ASP A 178 -14.75 -2.58 1.80
CA ASP A 178 -14.21 -1.20 1.77
C ASP A 178 -12.70 -1.14 2.04
N TYR A 179 -12.12 -2.10 2.78
CA TYR A 179 -10.73 -2.07 3.24
C TYR A 179 -9.94 -3.34 2.89
N SER A 180 -10.43 -4.19 2.01
CA SER A 180 -9.66 -5.33 1.54
C SER A 180 -9.81 -5.55 0.03
N VAL A 181 -8.68 -5.74 -0.63
CA VAL A 181 -8.55 -6.00 -2.06
C VAL A 181 -7.76 -7.28 -2.27
N ARG A 182 -8.27 -8.16 -3.13
CA ARG A 182 -7.58 -9.39 -3.56
C ARG A 182 -6.99 -9.18 -4.94
N PHE A 183 -5.74 -9.58 -5.12
CA PHE A 183 -5.13 -9.73 -6.43
C PHE A 183 -5.00 -11.21 -6.75
N VAL A 184 -5.52 -11.60 -7.92
CA VAL A 184 -5.48 -12.98 -8.42
C VAL A 184 -4.36 -13.12 -9.44
N PHE A 185 -3.58 -14.18 -9.37
CA PHE A 185 -2.42 -14.42 -10.22
C PHE A 185 -2.72 -15.44 -11.31
N LYS A 186 -2.09 -15.31 -12.48
CA LYS A 186 -2.17 -16.27 -13.59
C LYS A 186 -1.35 -17.51 -13.34
N LYS A 187 -0.28 -17.38 -12.55
CA LYS A 187 0.65 -18.45 -12.18
C LYS A 187 1.34 -18.12 -10.85
N ILE A 188 1.92 -19.12 -10.23
CA ILE A 188 2.73 -18.93 -9.03
C ILE A 188 3.99 -18.14 -9.39
N ASN A 189 4.17 -17.00 -8.74
CA ASN A 189 5.36 -16.17 -8.81
C ASN A 189 5.67 -15.66 -7.39
N PRO A 190 6.78 -16.10 -6.76
CA PRO A 190 7.08 -15.79 -5.36
C PRO A 190 7.37 -14.30 -5.11
N GLU A 191 7.61 -13.50 -6.14
CA GLU A 191 7.91 -12.07 -6.00
C GLU A 191 6.67 -11.18 -6.20
N LEU A 192 5.61 -11.74 -6.80
CA LEU A 192 4.49 -10.94 -7.31
C LEU A 192 3.72 -10.19 -6.21
N HIS A 193 3.59 -10.79 -5.01
CA HIS A 193 3.00 -10.12 -3.87
C HIS A 193 3.83 -8.92 -3.39
N MET A 194 5.16 -8.97 -3.48
CA MET A 194 6.02 -7.82 -3.18
C MET A 194 5.94 -6.76 -4.28
N MET A 195 5.96 -7.18 -5.55
CA MET A 195 5.83 -6.28 -6.70
C MET A 195 4.51 -5.49 -6.67
N LEU A 196 3.43 -6.07 -6.18
CA LEU A 196 2.15 -5.37 -5.97
C LEU A 196 2.21 -4.39 -4.81
N GLY A 197 3.10 -4.60 -3.84
CA GLY A 197 3.38 -3.62 -2.79
C GLY A 197 3.81 -2.26 -3.33
N ASP A 198 4.44 -2.22 -4.50
CA ASP A 198 4.88 -1.00 -5.18
C ASP A 198 3.76 -0.29 -5.98
N LEU A 199 2.52 -0.78 -5.94
CA LEU A 199 1.39 -0.16 -6.64
C LEU A 199 1.12 1.24 -6.08
N PRO A 200 1.31 2.32 -6.88
CA PRO A 200 0.96 3.67 -6.46
C PRO A 200 -0.55 3.84 -6.41
N ILE A 201 -1.04 4.48 -5.35
CA ILE A 201 -2.46 4.67 -5.13
C ILE A 201 -2.83 6.13 -5.33
N PHE A 202 -3.87 6.37 -6.14
CA PHE A 202 -4.42 7.68 -6.41
C PHE A 202 -5.95 7.66 -6.49
N SER A 203 -6.58 8.80 -6.21
CA SER A 203 -8.03 8.93 -6.21
C SER A 203 -8.58 8.95 -7.63
N SER A 204 -9.69 8.25 -7.85
CA SER A 204 -10.45 8.35 -9.10
C SER A 204 -10.99 9.76 -9.35
N GLU A 205 -11.18 10.56 -8.31
CA GLU A 205 -11.65 11.94 -8.42
C GLU A 205 -10.66 12.85 -9.15
N TRP A 206 -9.36 12.57 -9.07
CA TRP A 206 -8.36 13.34 -9.80
C TRP A 206 -8.61 13.32 -11.31
N PHE A 207 -9.17 12.21 -11.84
CA PHE A 207 -9.46 12.05 -13.28
C PHE A 207 -10.96 12.17 -13.61
N ASN A 208 -11.81 12.52 -12.67
CA ASN A 208 -13.28 12.38 -12.74
C ASN A 208 -13.96 13.10 -13.93
N LYS A 209 -13.24 13.95 -14.65
CA LYS A 209 -13.77 14.66 -15.84
C LYS A 209 -12.76 14.65 -17.00
N LYS A 210 -11.68 13.90 -16.92
CA LYS A 210 -10.59 13.89 -17.89
C LYS A 210 -10.17 12.48 -18.23
N GLN A 211 -9.63 12.33 -19.43
CA GLN A 211 -9.03 11.06 -19.81
C GLN A 211 -7.68 10.93 -19.11
N PHE A 212 -7.39 9.76 -18.54
CA PHE A 212 -6.14 9.48 -17.85
C PHE A 212 -4.89 9.74 -18.72
N ASN A 213 -4.99 9.48 -20.04
CA ASN A 213 -3.92 9.68 -21.02
C ASN A 213 -3.77 11.12 -21.50
N SER A 214 -4.54 12.06 -20.96
CA SER A 214 -4.37 13.49 -21.28
C SER A 214 -3.27 14.12 -20.40
N VAL A 215 -2.70 15.22 -20.89
CA VAL A 215 -1.84 16.08 -20.06
C VAL A 215 -2.67 16.65 -18.91
N VAL A 216 -2.26 16.36 -17.67
CA VAL A 216 -2.94 16.78 -16.46
C VAL A 216 -2.09 17.83 -15.76
N LEU A 217 -2.67 18.99 -15.53
CA LEU A 217 -2.06 20.12 -14.82
C LEU A 217 -2.80 20.45 -13.52
N GLU A 218 -3.84 19.68 -13.16
CA GLU A 218 -4.47 19.78 -11.86
C GLU A 218 -3.66 19.05 -10.81
N ASP A 219 -3.68 19.60 -9.60
CA ASP A 219 -2.99 19.03 -8.46
C ASP A 219 -3.45 17.59 -8.22
N PRO A 220 -2.53 16.64 -8.08
CA PRO A 220 -2.86 15.25 -7.80
C PRO A 220 -3.62 15.08 -6.48
N ILE A 221 -4.69 14.28 -6.50
CA ILE A 221 -5.34 13.78 -5.28
C ILE A 221 -4.70 12.44 -4.94
N ALA A 222 -3.62 12.49 -4.19
CA ALA A 222 -2.81 11.34 -3.76
C ALA A 222 -2.53 11.43 -2.26
N SER A 223 -1.79 10.50 -1.69
CA SER A 223 -1.66 10.33 -0.24
C SER A 223 -0.34 10.79 0.35
N GLY A 224 0.56 11.30 -0.47
CA GLY A 224 1.95 11.56 -0.10
C GLY A 224 2.19 12.68 0.92
N PRO A 225 3.43 12.75 1.44
CA PRO A 225 3.83 13.72 2.45
C PRO A 225 3.86 15.16 1.95
N TYR A 226 3.90 15.37 0.64
CA TYR A 226 3.88 16.67 0.02
C TYR A 226 2.71 16.82 -0.94
N VAL A 227 2.35 18.06 -1.21
CA VAL A 227 1.40 18.47 -2.25
C VAL A 227 2.09 19.49 -3.16
N VAL A 228 1.69 19.53 -4.42
CA VAL A 228 2.12 20.58 -5.34
C VAL A 228 1.58 21.91 -4.81
N SER A 229 2.41 22.93 -4.72
CA SER A 229 2.02 24.25 -4.22
C SER A 229 2.15 25.35 -5.26
N ASP A 230 3.10 25.21 -6.19
CA ASP A 230 3.30 26.16 -7.28
C ASP A 230 4.13 25.50 -8.39
N TYR A 231 3.96 25.92 -9.63
CA TYR A 231 4.79 25.48 -10.74
C TYR A 231 4.72 26.43 -11.94
N GLU A 232 5.78 26.44 -12.72
CA GLU A 232 5.82 27.00 -14.06
C GLU A 232 6.42 25.96 -15.01
N ILE A 233 5.64 25.56 -16.01
CA ILE A 233 6.04 24.53 -16.97
C ILE A 233 7.38 24.88 -17.60
N GLY A 234 8.31 23.92 -17.57
CA GLY A 234 9.65 24.07 -18.10
C GLY A 234 10.61 24.87 -17.25
N ARG A 235 10.21 25.38 -16.10
CA ARG A 235 11.06 26.20 -15.23
C ARG A 235 11.19 25.68 -13.81
N PHE A 236 10.11 25.41 -13.11
CA PHE A 236 10.16 24.94 -11.73
C PHE A 236 8.87 24.24 -11.30
N ILE A 237 9.00 23.44 -10.26
CA ILE A 237 7.90 22.92 -9.45
C ILE A 237 8.24 23.02 -7.98
N GLU A 238 7.29 23.48 -7.18
CA GLU A 238 7.38 23.60 -5.73
C GLU A 238 6.40 22.64 -5.05
N TYR A 239 6.91 21.94 -4.04
CA TYR A 239 6.13 21.08 -3.17
C TYR A 239 6.15 21.61 -1.75
N LYS A 240 4.99 21.66 -1.11
CA LYS A 240 4.86 21.97 0.32
C LYS A 240 4.49 20.74 1.10
N ARG A 241 5.10 20.57 2.26
CA ARG A 241 4.78 19.47 3.17
C ARG A 241 3.31 19.58 3.60
N ASN A 242 2.58 18.47 3.45
CA ASN A 242 1.18 18.39 3.81
C ASN A 242 1.02 18.38 5.36
N PRO A 243 0.48 19.42 5.99
CA PRO A 243 0.32 19.46 7.44
C PRO A 243 -0.67 18.42 7.97
N LYS A 244 -1.58 17.96 7.09
CA LYS A 244 -2.58 16.92 7.38
C LYS A 244 -2.15 15.52 6.93
N TYR A 245 -0.87 15.34 6.61
CA TYR A 245 -0.35 14.05 6.15
C TYR A 245 -0.70 12.92 7.12
N TRP A 246 -1.41 11.92 6.62
CA TRP A 246 -1.99 10.84 7.41
C TRP A 246 -0.93 9.93 8.07
N ALA A 247 0.16 9.64 7.34
CA ALA A 247 1.18 8.69 7.76
C ALA A 247 2.33 9.33 8.58
N LYS A 248 2.26 10.60 8.97
CA LYS A 248 3.35 11.31 9.66
C LYS A 248 3.90 10.62 10.93
N LYS A 249 3.13 9.72 11.53
CA LYS A 249 3.50 8.95 12.72
C LYS A 249 3.69 7.45 12.42
N LYS A 250 3.55 7.02 11.17
CA LYS A 250 3.83 5.63 10.81
C LYS A 250 5.32 5.32 10.91
N PRO A 251 5.70 4.13 11.38
CA PRO A 251 7.11 3.72 11.46
C PRO A 251 7.87 3.89 10.15
N THR A 252 7.23 3.67 9.02
CA THR A 252 7.79 3.86 7.68
C THR A 252 8.03 5.32 7.28
N ARG A 253 7.58 6.29 8.09
CA ARG A 253 7.65 7.74 7.78
C ARG A 253 8.28 8.60 8.87
N VAL A 254 8.39 8.08 10.09
CA VAL A 254 9.06 8.80 11.19
C VAL A 254 10.51 9.13 10.79
N GLY A 255 10.93 10.37 10.98
CA GLY A 255 12.28 10.84 10.62
C GLY A 255 12.49 11.21 9.15
N MET A 256 11.48 11.03 8.29
CA MET A 256 11.53 11.35 6.86
C MET A 256 10.81 12.66 6.53
N PHE A 257 11.02 13.18 5.30
CA PHE A 257 10.30 14.34 4.75
C PHE A 257 10.41 15.59 5.65
N ASN A 258 11.63 16.01 5.89
CA ASN A 258 11.96 16.98 6.94
C ASN A 258 11.83 18.43 6.52
N PHE A 259 11.94 18.75 5.22
CA PHE A 259 11.79 20.11 4.71
C PHE A 259 10.33 20.56 4.60
N ASP A 260 10.02 21.82 4.87
CA ASP A 260 8.69 22.38 4.64
C ASP A 260 8.39 22.56 3.16
N THR A 261 9.43 22.91 2.40
CA THR A 261 9.34 23.17 0.95
C THR A 261 10.47 22.45 0.21
N ILE A 262 10.11 21.80 -0.89
CA ILE A 262 11.06 21.24 -1.87
C ILE A 262 10.82 21.96 -3.20
N PHE A 263 11.86 22.51 -3.77
CA PHE A 263 11.81 23.30 -5.00
C PHE A 263 12.75 22.68 -6.03
N HIS A 264 12.21 22.26 -7.16
CA HIS A 264 12.97 21.77 -8.32
C HIS A 264 12.99 22.84 -9.42
N HIS A 265 14.17 23.13 -9.98
CA HIS A 265 14.39 24.08 -11.08
C HIS A 265 15.35 23.54 -12.12
#